data_64d8c07c03454fdc38aac2d04263f4a8
#
_entry.id   64d8c07c03454fdc38aac2d04263f4a8
#
_cell.length_a   1.000
_cell.length_b   1.000
_cell.length_c   1.000
_cell.angle_alpha   90.00
_cell.angle_beta   90.00
_cell.angle_gamma   90.00
#
_symmetry.space_group_name_H-M   'P 1'
#
loop_
_entity.id
_entity.type
_entity.pdbx_description
1 polymer ?
#
loop_
_entity_poly.entity_id
_entity_poly.type
_entity_poly.pdbx_seq_one_letter_code
_entity_poly.pdbx_strand_id
1 'polypeptide(L)'
;MELGRKKVRLGELLVNSGVLTNEQLQQALDNPARQGKKLGEFLVDEGIVSEDDLAKALSRQLDLDMIDLQSTNVDKEVLNLVPVNVLKKNKIFPFAYKENNFNVLMVAMADPLDYNAIDDINIITNFQVEPVVATTRSIMLAIDKYFGQEEVTEALAAYAKEKKLD
;
A
#
# COMPACT_ATOMS: atom_id res chain seq x y z
N MET A 1 -21.76 2.50 16.90
CA MET A 1 -21.16 2.41 17.00
C MET A 1 -20.41 1.87 16.53
N GLU A 2 -20.11 2.21 16.00
CA GLU A 2 -19.54 1.56 15.65
C GLU A 2 -18.73 1.00 16.25
N LEU A 3 -19.09 0.95 16.63
CA LEU A 3 -18.61 0.07 17.34
C LEU A 3 -17.59 -0.67 16.85
N GLY A 4 -17.43 -0.43 15.95
CA GLY A 4 -16.77 -1.32 15.77
C GLY A 4 -15.65 -1.53 14.98
N ARG A 5 -14.91 -0.78 14.75
CA ARG A 5 -13.63 -1.10 14.22
C ARG A 5 -12.72 -1.52 15.34
N LYS A 6 -12.80 -2.77 15.69
CA LYS A 6 -11.67 -3.38 16.35
C LYS A 6 -10.47 -3.19 15.46
N LYS A 7 -9.45 -2.54 15.96
CA LYS A 7 -8.15 -2.54 15.30
C LYS A 7 -7.64 -3.98 15.31
N VAL A 8 -7.75 -4.64 14.18
CA VAL A 8 -7.17 -5.97 14.00
C VAL A 8 -5.67 -5.78 13.86
N ARG A 9 -4.91 -6.49 14.65
CA ARG A 9 -3.45 -6.46 14.56
C ARG A 9 -3.00 -7.44 13.50
N LEU A 10 -2.09 -6.99 12.66
CA LEU A 10 -1.56 -7.81 11.57
C LEU A 10 -1.00 -9.15 12.06
N GLY A 11 -0.25 -9.12 13.17
CA GLY A 11 0.32 -10.35 13.74
C GLY A 11 -0.72 -11.38 14.07
N GLU A 12 -1.78 -10.98 14.76
CA GLU A 12 -2.87 -11.89 15.11
C GLU A 12 -3.57 -12.46 13.87
N LEU A 13 -3.76 -11.61 12.89
CA LEU A 13 -4.39 -12.00 11.62
C LEU A 13 -3.55 -13.08 10.91
N LEU A 14 -2.25 -12.91 10.86
CA LEU A 14 -1.35 -13.87 10.21
C LEU A 14 -1.29 -15.20 10.96
N VAL A 15 -1.30 -15.16 12.27
CA VAL A 15 -1.37 -16.38 13.09
C VAL A 15 -2.68 -17.10 12.85
N ASN A 16 -3.79 -16.37 12.86
CA ASN A 16 -5.12 -16.95 12.63
C ASN A 16 -5.25 -17.56 11.24
N SER A 17 -4.56 -17.00 10.25
CA SER A 17 -4.58 -17.51 8.87
C SER A 17 -3.68 -18.73 8.67
N GLY A 18 -2.85 -19.07 9.66
CA GLY A 18 -1.92 -20.18 9.55
C GLY A 18 -0.62 -19.88 8.81
N VAL A 19 -0.43 -18.63 8.40
CA VAL A 19 0.78 -18.22 7.68
C VAL A 19 1.97 -18.08 8.61
N LEU A 20 1.70 -17.81 9.88
CA LEU A 20 2.70 -17.53 10.89
C LEU A 20 2.34 -18.28 12.18
N THR A 21 3.33 -18.83 12.87
CA THR A 21 3.10 -19.39 14.21
C THR A 21 3.21 -18.31 15.26
N ASN A 22 2.66 -18.57 16.46
CA ASN A 22 2.81 -17.64 17.59
C ASN A 22 4.28 -17.42 17.94
N GLU A 23 5.10 -18.47 17.87
CA GLU A 23 6.53 -18.37 18.14
C GLU A 23 7.22 -17.46 17.13
N GLN A 24 6.92 -17.65 15.83
CA GLN A 24 7.48 -16.80 14.78
C GLN A 24 7.08 -15.35 14.96
N LEU A 25 5.83 -15.11 15.31
CA LEU A 25 5.34 -13.76 15.58
C LEU A 25 6.11 -13.12 16.73
N GLN A 26 6.26 -13.84 17.83
CA GLN A 26 6.95 -13.31 19.00
C GLN A 26 8.42 -13.02 18.69
N GLN A 27 9.08 -13.92 17.98
CA GLN A 27 10.47 -13.73 17.55
C GLN A 27 10.61 -12.49 16.67
N ALA A 28 9.67 -12.28 15.75
CA ALA A 28 9.69 -11.11 14.87
C ALA A 28 9.49 -9.81 15.65
N LEU A 29 8.53 -9.80 16.59
CA LEU A 29 8.25 -8.62 17.41
C LEU A 29 9.42 -8.24 18.30
N ASP A 30 10.14 -9.23 18.83
CA ASP A 30 11.25 -9.02 19.75
C ASP A 30 12.59 -8.82 19.03
N ASN A 31 12.63 -8.97 17.72
CA ASN A 31 13.88 -8.90 16.96
C ASN A 31 14.36 -7.44 16.86
N PRO A 32 15.56 -7.12 17.41
CA PRO A 32 16.08 -5.75 17.33
C PRO A 32 16.36 -5.29 15.89
N ALA A 33 16.55 -6.20 14.95
CA ALA A 33 16.76 -5.85 13.55
C ALA A 33 15.52 -5.22 12.91
N ARG A 34 14.37 -5.38 13.53
CA ARG A 34 13.13 -4.78 13.02
C ARG A 34 13.19 -3.25 13.03
N GLN A 35 13.77 -2.65 14.06
CA GLN A 35 14.09 -1.20 14.15
C GLN A 35 13.01 -0.26 13.60
N GLY A 36 11.77 -0.45 14.04
CA GLY A 36 10.68 0.44 13.62
C GLY A 36 10.06 0.13 12.28
N LYS A 37 10.52 -0.90 11.57
CA LYS A 37 9.84 -1.36 10.34
C LYS A 37 8.46 -1.90 10.68
N LYS A 38 7.53 -1.73 9.78
CA LYS A 38 6.21 -2.37 9.91
C LYS A 38 6.39 -3.88 9.92
N LEU A 39 5.57 -4.56 10.71
CA LEU A 39 5.69 -6.01 10.89
C LEU A 39 5.64 -6.76 9.55
N GLY A 40 4.67 -6.44 8.69
CA GLY A 40 4.53 -7.09 7.39
C GLY A 40 5.76 -6.93 6.53
N GLU A 41 6.28 -5.71 6.46
CA GLU A 41 7.51 -5.42 5.70
C GLU A 41 8.69 -6.20 6.23
N PHE A 42 8.86 -6.25 7.55
CA PHE A 42 9.94 -7.00 8.19
C PHE A 42 9.85 -8.51 7.89
N LEU A 43 8.65 -9.09 8.00
CA LEU A 43 8.42 -10.51 7.74
C LEU A 43 8.77 -10.88 6.29
N VAL A 44 8.43 -10.03 5.35
CA VAL A 44 8.74 -10.25 3.93
C VAL A 44 10.24 -10.08 3.68
N ASP A 45 10.85 -9.03 4.21
CA ASP A 45 12.28 -8.77 4.04
C ASP A 45 13.14 -9.90 4.60
N GLU A 46 12.72 -10.50 5.71
CA GLU A 46 13.44 -11.62 6.34
C GLU A 46 13.10 -12.99 5.73
N GLY A 47 12.22 -13.01 4.73
CA GLY A 47 11.82 -14.25 4.07
C GLY A 47 10.96 -15.18 4.91
N ILE A 48 10.39 -14.68 6.00
CA ILE A 48 9.53 -15.49 6.88
C ILE A 48 8.17 -15.72 6.22
N VAL A 49 7.67 -14.72 5.51
CA VAL A 49 6.40 -14.76 4.77
C VAL A 49 6.64 -14.16 3.39
N SER A 50 6.11 -14.78 2.34
CA SER A 50 6.19 -14.19 1.00
C SER A 50 5.17 -13.06 0.85
N GLU A 51 5.44 -12.12 -0.07
CA GLU A 51 4.48 -11.05 -0.37
C GLU A 51 3.12 -11.61 -0.79
N ASP A 52 3.13 -12.65 -1.62
CA ASP A 52 1.89 -13.27 -2.09
C ASP A 52 1.10 -13.89 -0.95
N ASP A 53 1.76 -14.61 -0.06
CA ASP A 53 1.10 -15.22 1.09
C ASP A 53 0.55 -14.17 2.04
N LEU A 54 1.30 -13.10 2.26
CA LEU A 54 0.84 -11.98 3.08
C LEU A 54 -0.41 -11.35 2.47
N ALA A 55 -0.39 -11.05 1.18
CA ALA A 55 -1.52 -10.44 0.48
C ALA A 55 -2.75 -11.34 0.51
N LYS A 56 -2.58 -12.63 0.27
CA LYS A 56 -3.67 -13.61 0.32
C LYS A 56 -4.29 -13.71 1.71
N ALA A 57 -3.45 -13.73 2.74
CA ALA A 57 -3.93 -13.78 4.13
C ALA A 57 -4.74 -12.52 4.47
N LEU A 58 -4.25 -11.35 4.09
CA LEU A 58 -4.96 -10.09 4.29
C LEU A 58 -6.30 -10.07 3.56
N SER A 59 -6.29 -10.50 2.31
CA SER A 59 -7.51 -10.56 1.48
C SER A 59 -8.58 -11.43 2.14
N ARG A 60 -8.20 -12.64 2.55
CA ARG A 60 -9.12 -13.60 3.16
C ARG A 60 -9.64 -13.15 4.51
N GLN A 61 -8.75 -12.71 5.38
CA GLN A 61 -9.10 -12.38 6.77
C GLN A 61 -9.91 -11.08 6.86
N LEU A 62 -9.68 -10.15 5.96
CA LEU A 62 -10.36 -8.86 5.95
C LEU A 62 -11.53 -8.81 4.97
N ASP A 63 -11.75 -9.88 4.23
CA ASP A 63 -12.78 -9.95 3.18
C ASP A 63 -12.65 -8.80 2.18
N LEU A 64 -11.43 -8.57 1.73
CA LEU A 64 -11.09 -7.56 0.73
C LEU A 64 -10.66 -8.24 -0.56
N ASP A 65 -11.00 -7.65 -1.69
CA ASP A 65 -10.51 -8.13 -2.98
C ASP A 65 -8.99 -7.98 -3.07
N MET A 66 -8.35 -8.93 -3.72
CA MET A 66 -6.93 -8.85 -4.07
C MET A 66 -6.82 -8.63 -5.56
N ILE A 67 -6.07 -7.62 -5.96
CA ILE A 67 -5.91 -7.28 -7.39
C ILE A 67 -4.46 -7.30 -7.82
N ASP A 68 -4.26 -7.47 -9.11
CA ASP A 68 -2.98 -7.29 -9.78
C ASP A 68 -3.07 -6.01 -10.61
N LEU A 69 -2.34 -4.98 -10.20
CA LEU A 69 -2.39 -3.67 -10.89
C LEU A 69 -1.89 -3.74 -12.33
N GLN A 70 -1.08 -4.74 -12.67
CA GLN A 70 -0.57 -4.90 -14.03
C GLN A 70 -1.66 -5.38 -15.00
N SER A 71 -2.71 -6.01 -14.47
CA SER A 71 -3.84 -6.47 -15.28
C SER A 71 -5.14 -5.74 -14.95
N THR A 72 -5.08 -4.68 -14.16
CA THR A 72 -6.24 -3.88 -13.77
C THR A 72 -6.27 -2.60 -14.60
N ASN A 73 -7.46 -2.21 -15.05
CA ASN A 73 -7.64 -0.92 -15.69
C ASN A 73 -7.50 0.20 -14.68
N VAL A 74 -6.59 1.12 -14.94
CA VAL A 74 -6.35 2.28 -14.09
C VAL A 74 -7.02 3.49 -14.73
N ASP A 75 -7.89 4.15 -13.98
CA ASP A 75 -8.55 5.38 -14.40
C ASP A 75 -7.54 6.53 -14.30
N LYS A 76 -7.23 7.13 -15.44
CA LYS A 76 -6.25 8.23 -15.48
C LYS A 76 -6.68 9.45 -14.67
N GLU A 77 -7.98 9.62 -14.48
CA GLU A 77 -8.49 10.76 -13.71
C GLU A 77 -8.09 10.71 -12.24
N VAL A 78 -7.85 9.51 -11.69
CA VAL A 78 -7.48 9.38 -10.27
C VAL A 78 -5.98 9.46 -10.03
N LEU A 79 -5.15 9.42 -11.07
CA LEU A 79 -3.69 9.35 -10.91
C LEU A 79 -3.11 10.57 -10.20
N ASN A 80 -3.68 11.75 -10.40
CA ASN A 80 -3.13 12.98 -9.85
C ASN A 80 -3.80 13.42 -8.54
N LEU A 81 -4.69 12.59 -7.99
CA LEU A 81 -5.39 12.92 -6.76
C LEU A 81 -4.48 12.90 -5.52
N VAL A 82 -3.46 12.05 -5.54
CA VAL A 82 -2.54 11.90 -4.42
C VAL A 82 -1.10 12.08 -4.93
N PRO A 83 -0.26 12.86 -4.23
CA PRO A 83 1.14 13.06 -4.65
C PRO A 83 1.91 11.74 -4.68
N VAL A 84 2.82 11.60 -5.63
CA VAL A 84 3.57 10.35 -5.83
C VAL A 84 4.42 9.97 -4.62
N ASN A 85 4.96 10.94 -3.90
CA ASN A 85 5.73 10.65 -2.69
C ASN A 85 4.88 10.00 -1.59
N VAL A 86 3.61 10.36 -1.50
CA VAL A 86 2.65 9.74 -0.56
C VAL A 86 2.37 8.31 -0.98
N LEU A 87 2.22 8.06 -2.28
CA LEU A 87 2.01 6.71 -2.82
C LEU A 87 3.19 5.79 -2.48
N LYS A 88 4.40 6.28 -2.69
CA LYS A 88 5.61 5.49 -2.42
C LYS A 88 5.81 5.23 -0.94
N LYS A 89 5.61 6.25 -0.13
CA LYS A 89 5.81 6.15 1.32
C LYS A 89 4.86 5.12 1.94
N ASN A 90 3.61 5.14 1.52
CA ASN A 90 2.57 4.32 2.14
C ASN A 90 2.30 3.01 1.40
N LYS A 91 2.94 2.78 0.25
CA LYS A 91 2.71 1.59 -0.58
C LYS A 91 1.24 1.47 -0.93
N ILE A 92 0.71 2.50 -1.58
CA ILE A 92 -0.70 2.60 -1.98
C ILE A 92 -0.80 3.07 -3.43
N PHE A 93 -1.90 2.74 -4.07
CA PHE A 93 -2.14 3.18 -5.46
C PHE A 93 -3.64 3.34 -5.72
N PRO A 94 -4.16 4.59 -5.73
CA PRO A 94 -5.54 4.84 -6.16
C PRO A 94 -5.66 4.51 -7.65
N PHE A 95 -6.66 3.71 -8.03
CA PHE A 95 -6.74 3.25 -9.42
C PHE A 95 -8.08 3.48 -10.09
N ALA A 96 -9.15 3.73 -9.34
CA ALA A 96 -10.47 3.93 -9.92
C ALA A 96 -11.43 4.52 -8.89
N TYR A 97 -12.53 5.09 -9.38
CA TYR A 97 -13.70 5.32 -8.55
C TYR A 97 -14.48 4.02 -8.41
N LYS A 98 -15.20 3.88 -7.32
CA LYS A 98 -16.06 2.71 -7.14
C LYS A 98 -17.16 2.73 -8.20
N GLU A 99 -17.46 1.57 -8.77
CA GLU A 99 -18.54 1.45 -9.73
C GLU A 99 -19.84 1.95 -9.12
N ASN A 100 -20.51 2.85 -9.85
CA ASN A 100 -21.78 3.46 -9.44
C ASN A 100 -21.68 4.38 -8.20
N ASN A 101 -20.47 4.74 -7.76
CA ASN A 101 -20.33 5.69 -6.66
C ASN A 101 -19.03 6.48 -6.76
N PHE A 102 -19.09 7.64 -7.41
CA PHE A 102 -17.93 8.51 -7.63
C PHE A 102 -17.45 9.23 -6.37
N ASN A 103 -18.10 9.02 -5.24
CA ASN A 103 -17.64 9.57 -3.95
C ASN A 103 -16.67 8.62 -3.25
N VAL A 104 -16.51 7.41 -3.77
CA VAL A 104 -15.64 6.39 -3.20
C VAL A 104 -14.46 6.11 -4.14
N LEU A 105 -13.26 6.23 -3.60
CA LEU A 105 -12.02 5.97 -4.31
C LEU A 105 -11.52 4.58 -3.97
N MET A 106 -11.28 3.77 -4.99
CA MET A 106 -10.70 2.44 -4.81
C MET A 106 -9.19 2.57 -4.75
N VAL A 107 -8.59 2.07 -3.68
CA VAL A 107 -7.15 2.21 -3.44
C VAL A 107 -6.53 0.84 -3.20
N ALA A 108 -5.53 0.48 -4.01
CA ALA A 108 -4.74 -0.71 -3.76
C ALA A 108 -3.75 -0.43 -2.64
N MET A 109 -3.67 -1.32 -1.67
CA MET A 109 -2.82 -1.15 -0.49
C MET A 109 -2.06 -2.43 -0.18
N ALA A 110 -0.77 -2.30 0.10
CA ALA A 110 0.01 -3.43 0.58
C ALA A 110 -0.39 -3.79 2.01
N ASP A 111 -0.76 -2.79 2.81
CA ASP A 111 -1.23 -2.98 4.18
C ASP A 111 -2.57 -2.24 4.37
N PRO A 112 -3.70 -2.91 4.15
CA PRO A 112 -5.01 -2.29 4.32
C PRO A 112 -5.37 -2.01 5.78
N LEU A 113 -4.55 -2.45 6.73
CA LEU A 113 -4.70 -2.11 8.15
C LEU A 113 -4.02 -0.79 8.52
N ASP A 114 -3.34 -0.16 7.58
CA ASP A 114 -2.73 1.15 7.79
C ASP A 114 -3.82 2.23 7.72
N TYR A 115 -4.55 2.38 8.81
CA TYR A 115 -5.66 3.33 8.88
C TYR A 115 -5.20 4.78 8.78
N ASN A 116 -3.97 5.07 9.18
CA ASN A 116 -3.40 6.42 9.02
C ASN A 116 -3.25 6.78 7.55
N ALA A 117 -2.81 5.84 6.72
CA ALA A 117 -2.71 6.07 5.28
C ALA A 117 -4.09 6.29 4.66
N ILE A 118 -5.08 5.51 5.08
CA ILE A 118 -6.47 5.67 4.62
C ILE A 118 -7.00 7.05 4.98
N ASP A 119 -6.78 7.48 6.21
CA ASP A 119 -7.23 8.79 6.68
C ASP A 119 -6.53 9.91 5.92
N ASP A 120 -5.23 9.78 5.66
CA ASP A 120 -4.47 10.76 4.88
C ASP A 120 -5.04 10.92 3.47
N ILE A 121 -5.34 9.80 2.80
CA ILE A 121 -5.93 9.85 1.46
C ILE A 121 -7.30 10.53 1.50
N ASN A 122 -8.10 10.20 2.50
CA ASN A 122 -9.42 10.81 2.68
C ASN A 122 -9.29 12.33 2.84
N ILE A 123 -8.32 12.79 3.63
CA ILE A 123 -8.07 14.22 3.86
C ILE A 123 -7.58 14.89 2.58
N ILE A 124 -6.63 14.28 1.88
CA ILE A 124 -6.03 14.85 0.67
C ILE A 124 -7.06 14.95 -0.46
N THR A 125 -7.88 13.89 -0.64
CA THR A 125 -8.77 13.78 -1.81
C THR A 125 -10.21 14.17 -1.52
N ASN A 126 -10.60 14.18 -0.26
CA ASN A 126 -11.99 14.36 0.18
C ASN A 126 -12.92 13.25 -0.34
N PHE A 127 -12.37 12.12 -0.73
CA PHE A 127 -13.15 10.94 -1.11
C PHE A 127 -13.11 9.91 0.01
N GLN A 128 -14.18 9.13 0.13
CA GLN A 128 -14.17 7.94 0.96
C GLN A 128 -13.27 6.90 0.29
N VAL A 129 -12.47 6.20 1.08
CA VAL A 129 -11.52 5.22 0.56
C VAL A 129 -12.04 3.81 0.79
N GLU A 130 -12.04 3.00 -0.27
CA GLU A 130 -12.31 1.57 -0.16
C GLU A 130 -11.02 0.82 -0.54
N PRO A 131 -10.37 0.14 0.41
CA PRO A 131 -9.12 -0.53 0.12
C PRO A 131 -9.33 -1.86 -0.57
N VAL A 132 -8.40 -2.22 -1.45
CA VAL A 132 -8.21 -3.58 -1.95
C VAL A 132 -6.77 -3.96 -1.71
N VAL A 133 -6.48 -5.26 -1.70
CA VAL A 133 -5.14 -5.75 -1.39
C VAL A 133 -4.33 -5.90 -2.67
N ALA A 134 -3.09 -5.43 -2.65
CA ALA A 134 -2.12 -5.69 -3.71
C ALA A 134 -0.75 -5.88 -3.06
N THR A 135 0.15 -6.59 -3.76
CA THR A 135 1.50 -6.73 -3.24
C THR A 135 2.26 -5.42 -3.35
N THR A 136 3.26 -5.22 -2.50
CA THR A 136 4.15 -4.05 -2.59
C THR A 136 4.78 -3.97 -3.98
N ARG A 137 5.21 -5.10 -4.52
CA ARG A 137 5.79 -5.15 -5.87
C ARG A 137 4.83 -4.64 -6.93
N SER A 138 3.58 -5.11 -6.90
CA SER A 138 2.54 -4.68 -7.85
C SER A 138 2.33 -3.17 -7.78
N ILE A 139 2.26 -2.64 -6.57
CA ILE A 139 2.07 -1.21 -6.34
C ILE A 139 3.26 -0.40 -6.86
N MET A 140 4.47 -0.80 -6.52
CA MET A 140 5.68 -0.08 -6.93
C MET A 140 5.87 -0.11 -8.44
N LEU A 141 5.54 -1.24 -9.08
CA LEU A 141 5.57 -1.32 -10.56
C LEU A 141 4.55 -0.38 -11.19
N ALA A 142 3.36 -0.27 -10.60
CA ALA A 142 2.33 0.65 -11.10
C ALA A 142 2.77 2.11 -10.94
N ILE A 143 3.34 2.46 -9.79
CA ILE A 143 3.86 3.81 -9.56
C ILE A 143 4.94 4.14 -10.60
N ASP A 144 5.85 3.23 -10.83
CA ASP A 144 6.91 3.41 -11.81
C ASP A 144 6.35 3.58 -13.23
N LYS A 145 5.38 2.76 -13.59
CA LYS A 145 4.76 2.81 -14.91
C LYS A 145 4.07 4.15 -15.19
N TYR A 146 3.32 4.67 -14.22
CA TYR A 146 2.49 5.86 -14.42
C TYR A 146 3.18 7.17 -14.03
N PHE A 147 4.20 7.13 -13.18
CA PHE A 147 4.89 8.33 -12.67
C PHE A 147 6.40 8.35 -12.93
N GLY A 148 6.96 7.26 -13.42
CA GLY A 148 8.40 7.16 -13.63
C GLY A 148 8.95 8.20 -14.59
N GLN A 149 8.22 8.50 -15.65
CA GLN A 149 8.65 9.53 -16.63
C GLN A 149 8.64 10.93 -16.01
N GLU A 150 7.70 11.20 -15.14
CA GLU A 150 7.63 12.48 -14.45
C GLU A 150 8.89 12.72 -13.61
N GLU A 151 9.31 11.72 -12.85
CA GLU A 151 10.53 11.79 -12.05
C GLU A 151 11.76 11.99 -12.90
N VAL A 152 11.86 11.29 -14.02
CA VAL A 152 12.97 11.44 -14.95
C VAL A 152 12.97 12.86 -15.54
N THR A 153 11.81 13.36 -15.92
CA THR A 153 11.68 14.72 -16.47
C THR A 153 12.10 15.77 -15.45
N GLU A 154 11.68 15.62 -14.19
CA GLU A 154 12.08 16.52 -13.12
C GLU A 154 13.58 16.47 -12.85
N ALA A 155 14.16 15.27 -12.83
CA ALA A 155 15.58 15.09 -12.64
C ALA A 155 16.38 15.73 -13.79
N LEU A 156 15.93 15.56 -15.03
CA LEU A 156 16.57 16.18 -16.18
C LEU A 156 16.44 17.71 -16.15
N ALA A 157 15.29 18.22 -15.74
CA ALA A 157 15.09 19.66 -15.60
C ALA A 157 15.99 20.26 -14.54
N ALA A 158 16.13 19.58 -13.40
CA ALA A 158 17.04 20.02 -12.33
C ALA A 158 18.49 20.02 -12.79
N TYR A 159 18.89 18.97 -13.51
CA TYR A 159 20.24 18.86 -14.07
C TYR A 159 20.52 19.99 -15.09
N ALA A 160 19.57 20.26 -15.97
CA ALA A 160 19.68 21.34 -16.94
C ALA A 160 19.80 22.71 -16.26
N LYS A 161 19.08 22.90 -15.15
CA LYS A 161 19.16 24.13 -14.36
C LYS A 161 20.53 24.33 -13.75
N GLU A 162 21.11 23.30 -13.18
CA GLU A 162 22.45 23.33 -12.61
C GLU A 162 23.50 23.69 -13.68
N LYS A 163 23.38 23.13 -14.87
CA LYS A 163 24.30 23.40 -15.97
C LYS A 163 24.17 24.81 -16.48
N LYS A 164 23.00 25.43 -16.40
CA LYS A 164 22.83 26.84 -16.80
C LYS A 164 23.43 27.83 -15.81
N LEU A 165 23.65 27.41 -14.60
CA LEU A 165 24.25 28.27 -13.56
C LEU A 165 25.78 28.28 -13.62
N ASP A 166 26.36 27.42 -14.38
CA ASP A 166 27.81 27.39 -14.64
C ASP A 166 28.16 28.38 -15.79
#